data_4a4fb8b2e03697adcceb6e1a8a5e74d6
#
_entry.id   4a4fb8b2e03697adcceb6e1a8a5e74d6
#
_cell.length_a   1.000
_cell.length_b   1.000
_cell.length_c   1.000
_cell.angle_alpha   90.00
_cell.angle_beta   90.00
_cell.angle_gamma   90.00
#
_symmetry.space_group_name_H-M   'P 1'
#
loop_
_entity.id
_entity.type
_entity.pdbx_description
1 polymer ?
#
loop_
_entity_poly.entity_id
_entity_poly.type
_entity_poly.pdbx_seq_one_letter_code
_entity_poly.pdbx_strand_id
1 'polypeptide(L)'
;MTQHTLTRRGLLIGSAALLAGLPQLSLAQSGGPSIHVLKDPNCGCCSAWIEILEGDGFTVTTEASMGTMLMRYKSDNGIPQEMVSCHTGQVEGYMIEGHVPAADIRRLLAERPNAVGLAVPGMPYGSPGMGPESEREAYDVFLILHDGSTEVYTNYEAA
;
A
#
# COMPACT_ATOMS: atom_id res chain seq x y z
N MET A 1 -88.22 -16.40 -18.88
CA MET A 1 -87.12 -15.91 -19.70
C MET A 1 -86.12 -15.24 -18.77
N THR A 2 -85.15 -15.95 -18.29
CA THR A 2 -84.18 -15.48 -17.25
C THR A 2 -82.79 -15.55 -17.86
N GLN A 3 -82.22 -14.39 -18.15
CA GLN A 3 -80.87 -14.30 -18.68
C GLN A 3 -79.82 -14.32 -17.56
N HIS A 4 -78.94 -15.30 -17.57
CA HIS A 4 -77.81 -15.37 -16.67
C HIS A 4 -76.59 -14.64 -17.30
N THR A 5 -76.19 -13.56 -16.66
CA THR A 5 -74.98 -12.83 -17.03
C THR A 5 -73.75 -13.51 -16.38
N LEU A 6 -72.83 -14.02 -17.18
CA LEU A 6 -71.56 -14.58 -16.73
C LEU A 6 -70.55 -13.45 -16.54
N THR A 7 -70.18 -13.21 -15.30
CA THR A 7 -69.07 -12.30 -14.92
C THR A 7 -67.75 -13.02 -15.09
N ARG A 8 -66.91 -12.51 -15.98
CA ARG A 8 -65.49 -12.94 -16.14
C ARG A 8 -64.66 -12.37 -15.00
N ARG A 9 -64.35 -13.19 -14.00
CA ARG A 9 -63.28 -12.90 -13.03
C ARG A 9 -61.95 -13.31 -13.67
N GLY A 10 -61.14 -12.31 -14.06
CA GLY A 10 -59.78 -12.51 -14.54
C GLY A 10 -58.85 -12.99 -13.40
N LEU A 11 -58.25 -14.11 -13.63
CA LEU A 11 -57.24 -14.71 -12.78
C LEU A 11 -55.91 -14.03 -13.07
N LEU A 12 -55.47 -13.08 -12.21
CA LEU A 12 -54.12 -12.50 -12.28
C LEU A 12 -53.14 -13.48 -11.62
N ILE A 13 -52.42 -14.24 -12.44
CA ILE A 13 -51.28 -15.05 -11.99
C ILE A 13 -50.10 -14.11 -11.87
N GLY A 14 -49.74 -13.75 -10.67
CA GLY A 14 -48.53 -12.99 -10.36
C GLY A 14 -47.28 -13.87 -10.51
N SER A 15 -46.51 -13.64 -11.56
CA SER A 15 -45.22 -14.27 -11.72
C SER A 15 -44.21 -13.61 -10.77
N ALA A 16 -43.91 -14.26 -9.64
CA ALA A 16 -42.80 -13.89 -8.75
C ALA A 16 -41.50 -14.28 -9.46
N ALA A 17 -40.81 -13.29 -10.03
CA ALA A 17 -39.44 -13.47 -10.54
C ALA A 17 -38.48 -13.64 -9.35
N LEU A 18 -38.03 -14.86 -9.11
CA LEU A 18 -36.86 -15.14 -8.25
C LEU A 18 -35.61 -14.59 -8.94
N LEU A 19 -35.18 -13.41 -8.55
CA LEU A 19 -33.84 -12.91 -8.80
C LEU A 19 -32.84 -13.73 -7.98
N ALA A 20 -32.39 -14.86 -8.53
CA ALA A 20 -31.26 -15.59 -8.01
C ALA A 20 -30.03 -14.67 -8.09
N GLY A 21 -29.60 -14.11 -6.98
CA GLY A 21 -28.35 -13.37 -6.88
C GLY A 21 -27.18 -14.27 -7.27
N LEU A 22 -26.63 -14.06 -8.47
CA LEU A 22 -25.39 -14.68 -8.87
C LEU A 22 -24.29 -14.18 -7.93
N PRO A 23 -23.47 -15.07 -7.31
CA PRO A 23 -22.30 -14.64 -6.58
C PRO A 23 -21.41 -13.86 -7.56
N GLN A 24 -21.17 -12.58 -7.27
CA GLN A 24 -20.17 -11.81 -7.99
C GLN A 24 -18.82 -12.43 -7.64
N LEU A 25 -18.26 -13.20 -8.57
CA LEU A 25 -16.87 -13.58 -8.56
C LEU A 25 -16.07 -12.26 -8.68
N SER A 26 -15.63 -11.72 -7.54
CA SER A 26 -14.60 -10.69 -7.55
C SER A 26 -13.39 -11.31 -8.22
N LEU A 27 -13.09 -10.88 -9.45
CA LEU A 27 -11.81 -11.15 -10.09
C LEU A 27 -10.77 -10.48 -9.19
N ALA A 28 -10.10 -11.28 -8.35
CA ALA A 28 -8.91 -10.85 -7.66
C ALA A 28 -7.94 -10.36 -8.74
N GLN A 29 -7.64 -9.07 -8.73
CA GLN A 29 -6.63 -8.49 -9.61
C GLN A 29 -5.34 -9.25 -9.34
N SER A 30 -4.81 -9.94 -10.33
CA SER A 30 -3.59 -10.75 -10.29
C SER A 30 -2.30 -9.91 -10.28
N GLY A 31 -2.37 -8.66 -9.86
CA GLY A 31 -1.24 -7.77 -9.62
C GLY A 31 -1.10 -7.53 -8.11
N GLY A 32 0.13 -7.58 -7.59
CA GLY A 32 0.42 -7.18 -6.21
C GLY A 32 0.09 -5.71 -5.94
N PRO A 33 0.29 -5.21 -4.70
CA PRO A 33 0.04 -3.82 -4.36
C PRO A 33 0.83 -2.88 -5.27
N SER A 34 0.19 -1.76 -5.69
CA SER A 34 0.85 -0.75 -6.51
C SER A 34 1.44 0.33 -5.60
N ILE A 35 2.74 0.61 -5.77
CA ILE A 35 3.47 1.67 -5.06
C ILE A 35 4.03 2.69 -6.05
N HIS A 36 3.82 3.97 -5.75
CA HIS A 36 4.39 5.08 -6.51
C HIS A 36 5.56 5.68 -5.74
N VAL A 37 6.75 5.78 -6.35
CA VAL A 37 8.00 6.13 -5.69
C VAL A 37 8.59 7.42 -6.27
N LEU A 38 8.76 8.42 -5.43
CA LEU A 38 9.52 9.64 -5.73
C LEU A 38 10.97 9.44 -5.28
N LYS A 39 11.91 9.57 -6.21
CA LYS A 39 13.34 9.41 -5.95
C LYS A 39 14.22 10.29 -6.84
N ASP A 40 15.46 10.54 -6.40
CA ASP A 40 16.47 11.08 -7.29
C ASP A 40 16.75 10.07 -8.42
N PRO A 41 16.72 10.48 -9.70
CA PRO A 41 16.98 9.59 -10.83
C PRO A 41 18.34 8.89 -10.75
N ASN A 42 19.34 9.51 -10.10
CA ASN A 42 20.69 8.97 -9.95
C ASN A 42 20.88 8.12 -8.67
N CYS A 43 19.84 7.94 -7.85
CA CYS A 43 19.90 7.15 -6.64
C CYS A 43 19.95 5.64 -6.96
N GLY A 44 21.13 5.03 -6.91
CA GLY A 44 21.33 3.61 -7.21
C GLY A 44 20.69 2.68 -6.18
N CYS A 45 20.83 2.96 -4.88
CA CYS A 45 20.22 2.16 -3.82
C CYS A 45 18.68 2.21 -3.86
N CYS A 46 18.09 3.36 -4.27
CA CYS A 46 16.66 3.47 -4.47
C CYS A 46 16.20 2.53 -5.61
N SER A 47 16.97 2.43 -6.70
CA SER A 47 16.65 1.52 -7.80
C SER A 47 16.76 0.05 -7.37
N ALA A 48 17.80 -0.30 -6.59
CA ALA A 48 17.94 -1.65 -6.04
C ALA A 48 16.78 -2.02 -5.09
N TRP A 49 16.29 -1.08 -4.28
CA TRP A 49 15.11 -1.30 -3.44
C TRP A 49 13.84 -1.56 -4.28
N ILE A 50 13.66 -0.79 -5.36
CA ILE A 50 12.54 -0.98 -6.29
C ILE A 50 12.59 -2.38 -6.92
N GLU A 51 13.75 -2.83 -7.40
CA GLU A 51 13.93 -4.18 -7.96
C GLU A 51 13.55 -5.28 -6.95
N ILE A 52 13.88 -5.09 -5.67
CA ILE A 52 13.47 -6.01 -4.60
C ILE A 52 11.95 -6.03 -4.44
N LEU A 53 11.29 -4.87 -4.44
CA LEU A 53 9.82 -4.80 -4.34
C LEU A 53 9.14 -5.46 -5.55
N GLU A 54 9.65 -5.22 -6.76
CA GLU A 54 9.12 -5.85 -7.99
C GLU A 54 9.30 -7.37 -7.95
N GLY A 55 10.48 -7.84 -7.50
CA GLY A 55 10.76 -9.27 -7.26
C GLY A 55 9.81 -9.90 -6.24
N ASP A 56 9.34 -9.12 -5.29
CA ASP A 56 8.36 -9.51 -4.26
C ASP A 56 6.89 -9.34 -4.73
N GLY A 57 6.70 -8.95 -5.99
CA GLY A 57 5.40 -8.88 -6.66
C GLY A 57 4.64 -7.56 -6.46
N PHE A 58 5.30 -6.48 -6.04
CA PHE A 58 4.72 -5.14 -6.11
C PHE A 58 4.74 -4.62 -7.56
N THR A 59 3.75 -3.81 -7.91
CA THR A 59 3.79 -3.02 -9.15
C THR A 59 4.34 -1.65 -8.82
N VAL A 60 5.55 -1.32 -9.31
CA VAL A 60 6.20 -0.05 -8.97
C VAL A 60 6.12 0.95 -10.12
N THR A 61 5.76 2.19 -9.81
CA THR A 61 5.88 3.34 -10.70
C THR A 61 6.81 4.37 -10.08
N THR A 62 7.58 5.10 -10.89
CA THR A 62 8.56 6.04 -10.37
C THR A 62 8.36 7.44 -10.92
N GLU A 63 8.65 8.45 -10.10
CA GLU A 63 8.72 9.85 -10.46
C GLU A 63 10.05 10.44 -10.03
N ALA A 64 10.71 11.18 -10.95
CA ALA A 64 11.95 11.87 -10.64
C ALA A 64 11.69 13.09 -9.76
N SER A 65 12.27 13.11 -8.57
CA SER A 65 12.20 14.23 -7.63
C SER A 65 13.49 14.33 -6.83
N MET A 66 14.02 15.54 -6.65
CA MET A 66 15.29 15.73 -5.95
C MET A 66 15.31 17.04 -5.16
N GLY A 67 16.25 17.11 -4.21
CA GLY A 67 16.52 18.32 -3.44
C GLY A 67 15.29 18.81 -2.69
N THR A 68 15.02 20.12 -2.78
CA THR A 68 13.92 20.77 -2.05
C THR A 68 12.54 20.28 -2.44
N MET A 69 12.34 19.80 -3.67
CA MET A 69 11.03 19.29 -4.11
C MET A 69 10.72 17.96 -3.40
N LEU A 70 11.67 17.05 -3.35
CA LEU A 70 11.50 15.78 -2.63
C LEU A 70 11.33 16.02 -1.12
N MET A 71 12.11 16.91 -0.53
CA MET A 71 11.99 17.26 0.89
C MET A 71 10.63 17.86 1.23
N ARG A 72 10.13 18.75 0.37
CA ARG A 72 8.79 19.31 0.53
C ARG A 72 7.71 18.24 0.44
N TYR A 73 7.80 17.34 -0.54
CA TYR A 73 6.86 16.22 -0.68
C TYR A 73 6.79 15.38 0.61
N LYS A 74 7.96 15.05 1.20
CA LYS A 74 8.01 14.32 2.48
C LYS A 74 7.29 15.06 3.60
N SER A 75 7.63 16.33 3.79
CA SER A 75 7.01 17.18 4.82
C SER A 75 5.50 17.36 4.61
N ASP A 76 5.06 17.62 3.38
CA ASP A 76 3.64 17.81 3.04
C ASP A 76 2.82 16.52 3.26
N ASN A 77 3.47 15.36 3.26
CA ASN A 77 2.86 14.05 3.52
C ASN A 77 3.11 13.51 4.96
N GLY A 78 3.53 14.37 5.87
CA GLY A 78 3.59 14.05 7.29
C GLY A 78 4.79 13.19 7.71
N ILE A 79 5.88 13.16 6.92
CA ILE A 79 7.12 12.48 7.29
C ILE A 79 7.96 13.43 8.15
N PRO A 80 8.23 13.08 9.44
CA PRO A 80 9.06 13.88 10.32
C PRO A 80 10.51 13.99 9.80
N GLN A 81 11.18 15.11 10.08
CA GLN A 81 12.54 15.36 9.60
C GLN A 81 13.55 14.28 10.03
N GLU A 82 13.39 13.74 11.22
CA GLU A 82 14.23 12.67 11.78
C GLU A 82 14.00 11.30 11.12
N MET A 83 12.89 11.13 10.41
CA MET A 83 12.54 9.89 9.68
C MET A 83 12.97 9.92 8.22
N VAL A 84 13.54 11.03 7.75
CA VAL A 84 13.88 11.21 6.33
C VAL A 84 14.98 10.25 5.88
N SER A 85 14.78 9.69 4.68
CA SER A 85 15.72 8.85 3.93
C SER A 85 15.84 9.32 2.48
N CYS A 86 16.29 8.48 1.55
CA CYS A 86 16.65 8.89 0.18
C CYS A 86 15.48 8.92 -0.80
N HIS A 87 14.39 8.20 -0.55
CA HIS A 87 13.19 8.15 -1.41
C HIS A 87 11.92 8.01 -0.58
N THR A 88 10.77 8.24 -1.23
CA THR A 88 9.46 8.12 -0.61
C THR A 88 8.52 7.38 -1.55
N GLY A 89 7.92 6.29 -1.09
CA GLY A 89 6.86 5.58 -1.78
C GLY A 89 5.49 5.95 -1.22
N GLN A 90 4.44 5.79 -2.04
CA GLN A 90 3.05 5.84 -1.61
C GLN A 90 2.33 4.57 -2.06
N VAL A 91 1.69 3.88 -1.13
CA VAL A 91 0.95 2.64 -1.38
C VAL A 91 -0.36 2.66 -0.59
N GLU A 92 -1.48 2.54 -1.30
CA GLU A 92 -2.83 2.47 -0.69
C GLU A 92 -3.11 3.50 0.42
N GLY A 93 -2.57 4.71 0.26
CA GLY A 93 -2.73 5.82 1.19
C GLY A 93 -1.62 5.93 2.25
N TYR A 94 -0.75 4.94 2.41
CA TYR A 94 0.40 4.99 3.32
C TYR A 94 1.65 5.54 2.64
N MET A 95 2.48 6.24 3.41
CA MET A 95 3.81 6.68 3.00
C MET A 95 4.85 5.63 3.42
N ILE A 96 5.79 5.35 2.54
CA ILE A 96 6.90 4.44 2.78
C ILE A 96 8.19 5.22 2.58
N GLU A 97 8.90 5.49 3.65
CA GLU A 97 10.11 6.31 3.65
C GLU A 97 11.35 5.45 3.75
N GLY A 98 12.22 5.54 2.73
CA GLY A 98 13.48 4.81 2.70
C GLY A 98 13.35 3.30 2.49
N HIS A 99 14.34 2.55 2.96
CA HIS A 99 14.59 1.15 2.63
C HIS A 99 13.75 0.16 3.46
N VAL A 100 12.43 0.41 3.55
CA VAL A 100 11.49 -0.45 4.29
C VAL A 100 11.39 -1.82 3.60
N PRO A 101 11.53 -2.93 4.35
CA PRO A 101 11.37 -4.28 3.81
C PRO A 101 9.96 -4.54 3.25
N ALA A 102 9.88 -5.26 2.14
CA ALA A 102 8.62 -5.63 1.50
C ALA A 102 7.64 -6.37 2.44
N ALA A 103 8.18 -7.20 3.34
CA ALA A 103 7.39 -7.90 4.36
C ALA A 103 6.68 -6.94 5.31
N ASP A 104 7.34 -5.85 5.74
CA ASP A 104 6.74 -4.84 6.62
C ASP A 104 5.70 -4.02 5.89
N ILE A 105 5.92 -3.70 4.60
CA ILE A 105 4.90 -3.03 3.78
C ILE A 105 3.66 -3.93 3.65
N ARG A 106 3.82 -5.22 3.39
CA ARG A 106 2.70 -6.18 3.32
C ARG A 106 1.95 -6.28 4.66
N ARG A 107 2.69 -6.30 5.77
CA ARG A 107 2.10 -6.32 7.11
C ARG A 107 1.30 -5.05 7.37
N LEU A 108 1.83 -3.87 7.04
CA LEU A 108 1.13 -2.59 7.11
C LEU A 108 -0.19 -2.61 6.34
N LEU A 109 -0.16 -3.11 5.10
CA LEU A 109 -1.35 -3.21 4.24
C LEU A 109 -2.38 -4.21 4.76
N ALA A 110 -1.96 -5.23 5.50
CA ALA A 110 -2.86 -6.20 6.12
C ALA A 110 -3.47 -5.69 7.44
N GLU A 111 -2.66 -5.05 8.28
CA GLU A 111 -3.06 -4.56 9.61
C GLU A 111 -3.87 -3.25 9.54
N ARG A 112 -3.62 -2.42 8.53
CA ARG A 112 -4.33 -1.15 8.31
C ARG A 112 -4.35 -0.21 9.53
N PRO A 113 -3.22 0.04 10.21
CA PRO A 113 -3.20 0.94 11.36
C PRO A 113 -3.58 2.37 10.93
N ASN A 114 -4.13 3.16 11.87
CA ASN A 114 -4.38 4.58 11.65
C ASN A 114 -3.07 5.37 11.79
N ALA A 115 -2.29 5.43 10.72
CA ALA A 115 -0.95 5.98 10.68
C ALA A 115 -0.63 6.65 9.34
N VAL A 116 0.40 7.46 9.30
CA VAL A 116 0.96 8.05 8.06
C VAL A 116 1.62 6.95 7.22
N GLY A 117 2.40 6.07 7.83
CA GLY A 117 3.11 5.02 7.12
C GLY A 117 4.32 4.47 7.89
N LEU A 118 5.28 3.93 7.15
CA LEU A 118 6.51 3.36 7.70
C LEU A 118 7.75 4.14 7.28
N ALA A 119 8.78 4.12 8.11
CA ALA A 119 10.08 4.69 7.78
C ALA A 119 11.25 3.79 8.23
N VAL A 120 12.30 3.75 7.41
CA VAL A 120 13.66 3.39 7.79
C VAL A 120 14.50 4.65 7.62
N PRO A 121 14.78 5.38 8.71
CA PRO A 121 15.52 6.63 8.64
C PRO A 121 16.98 6.39 8.24
N GLY A 122 17.53 7.35 7.52
CA GLY A 122 18.89 7.21 6.99
C GLY A 122 19.01 6.14 5.91
N MET A 123 20.11 5.42 5.90
CA MET A 123 20.45 4.37 4.91
C MET A 123 21.28 3.27 5.59
N PRO A 124 20.71 2.49 6.54
CA PRO A 124 21.47 1.48 7.26
C PRO A 124 21.97 0.39 6.30
N TYR A 125 23.25 0.03 6.42
CA TYR A 125 23.84 -0.97 5.56
C TYR A 125 23.19 -2.34 5.76
N GLY A 126 22.98 -3.06 4.65
CA GLY A 126 22.29 -4.35 4.65
C GLY A 126 20.75 -4.27 4.75
N SER A 127 20.16 -3.05 4.86
CA SER A 127 18.72 -2.89 4.59
C SER A 127 18.42 -3.12 3.11
N PRO A 128 17.19 -3.42 2.69
CA PRO A 128 16.86 -3.77 1.31
C PRO A 128 17.39 -2.74 0.29
N GLY A 129 18.27 -3.15 -0.62
CA GLY A 129 18.92 -2.30 -1.61
C GLY A 129 20.18 -1.54 -1.12
N MET A 130 20.59 -1.72 0.15
CA MET A 130 21.74 -1.06 0.76
C MET A 130 22.93 -2.02 1.04
N GLY A 131 23.10 -3.04 0.23
CA GLY A 131 24.16 -4.04 0.39
C GLY A 131 23.62 -5.42 0.77
N PRO A 132 24.53 -6.38 1.05
CA PRO A 132 24.14 -7.74 1.37
C PRO A 132 23.54 -7.81 2.78
N GLU A 133 22.43 -8.53 2.93
CA GLU A 133 21.76 -8.74 4.21
C GLU A 133 22.65 -9.46 5.23
N SER A 134 23.61 -10.27 4.78
CA SER A 134 24.58 -10.96 5.64
C SER A 134 25.57 -10.03 6.38
N GLU A 135 25.60 -8.76 6.01
CA GLU A 135 26.42 -7.72 6.64
C GLU A 135 25.54 -6.60 7.23
N ARG A 136 24.29 -6.92 7.56
CA ARG A 136 23.30 -5.94 8.01
C ARG A 136 23.70 -5.32 9.34
N GLU A 137 23.70 -3.98 9.37
CA GLU A 137 23.66 -3.21 10.62
C GLU A 137 22.28 -3.35 11.28
N ALA A 138 22.22 -3.26 12.59
CA ALA A 138 20.93 -3.22 13.27
C ALA A 138 20.16 -1.94 12.89
N TYR A 139 18.87 -2.07 12.60
CA TYR A 139 17.99 -0.93 12.32
C TYR A 139 16.56 -1.21 12.72
N ASP A 140 15.81 -0.13 12.92
CA ASP A 140 14.37 -0.19 13.17
C ASP A 140 13.57 0.26 11.95
N VAL A 141 12.43 -0.37 11.76
CA VAL A 141 11.32 0.16 10.96
C VAL A 141 10.38 0.88 11.91
N PHE A 142 10.09 2.14 11.65
CA PHE A 142 9.21 2.96 12.47
C PHE A 142 7.84 3.11 11.84
N LEU A 143 6.78 3.03 12.66
CA LEU A 143 5.44 3.49 12.31
C LEU A 143 5.35 4.99 12.61
N ILE A 144 4.96 5.79 11.62
CA ILE A 144 4.75 7.24 11.75
C ILE A 144 3.26 7.47 12.03
N LEU A 145 2.94 8.10 13.16
CA LEU A 145 1.57 8.43 13.52
C LEU A 145 1.17 9.83 13.01
N HIS A 146 -0.14 10.10 12.93
CA HIS A 146 -0.64 11.37 12.39
C HIS A 146 -0.31 12.60 13.25
N ASP A 147 0.05 12.42 14.52
CA ASP A 147 0.52 13.49 15.39
C ASP A 147 2.03 13.79 15.26
N GLY A 148 2.72 13.05 14.36
CA GLY A 148 4.16 13.16 14.12
C GLY A 148 5.02 12.31 15.07
N SER A 149 4.43 11.63 16.05
CA SER A 149 5.16 10.67 16.89
C SER A 149 5.46 9.39 16.12
N THR A 150 6.43 8.62 16.59
CA THR A 150 6.86 7.38 15.96
C THR A 150 6.96 6.24 16.97
N GLU A 151 6.68 5.03 16.50
CA GLU A 151 6.78 3.80 17.27
C GLU A 151 7.62 2.79 16.51
N VAL A 152 8.40 1.95 17.22
CA VAL A 152 9.12 0.83 16.58
C VAL A 152 8.10 -0.19 16.08
N TYR A 153 8.06 -0.37 14.75
CA TYR A 153 7.18 -1.32 14.08
C TYR A 153 7.83 -2.69 13.96
N THR A 154 9.10 -2.74 13.52
CA THR A 154 9.92 -3.94 13.45
C THR A 154 11.36 -3.60 13.83
N ASN A 155 12.01 -4.46 14.58
CA ASN A 155 13.45 -4.38 14.87
C ASN A 155 14.18 -5.43 14.03
N TYR A 156 15.25 -5.02 13.36
CA TYR A 156 16.17 -5.86 12.62
C TYR A 156 17.54 -5.83 13.31
N GLU A 157 17.90 -6.93 13.94
CA GLU A 157 19.20 -7.09 14.57
C GLU A 157 20.32 -7.11 13.52
N ALA A 158 21.57 -6.81 13.92
CA ALA A 158 22.74 -6.98 13.07
C ALA A 158 22.88 -8.45 12.65
N ALA A 159 23.36 -8.70 11.41
CA ALA A 159 23.58 -10.04 10.89
C ALA A 159 24.85 -10.68 11.46
#